data_8cd1c6a81a562d77e3aa1d4de7d9e9a7
#
_entry.id   8cd1c6a81a562d77e3aa1d4de7d9e9a7
#
_cell.length_a   1.000
_cell.length_b   1.000
_cell.length_c   1.000
_cell.angle_alpha   90.00
_cell.angle_beta   90.00
_cell.angle_gamma   90.00
#
_symmetry.space_group_name_H-M   'P 1'
#
loop_
_entity.id
_entity.type
_entity.pdbx_description
1 polymer ?
#
loop_
_entity_poly.entity_id
_entity_poly.type
_entity_poly.pdbx_seq_one_letter_code
_entity_poly.pdbx_strand_id
1 'polypeptide(L)'
;VTFEDVMNIIDFENPDGVLVQFGGQTPLKISNMLANAGAPIIGTSPVNIDVAEDREKFGKILNKLDILCPTYGTGRSLEEVVEIADVIGYPVLARPSYVLGGRAMEIVYSQNQLIDYIARSADVTKGHPILIDQFLEDAFEFDVDALGDGEDVYIGAIMQHIEEAGIHSGDSA
;
A
#
# COMPACT_ATOMS: atom_id res chain seq x y z
N VAL A 1 1.80 -7.56 18.54
CA VAL A 1 2.82 -8.45 17.94
C VAL A 1 4.11 -7.65 17.83
N THR A 2 5.13 -8.07 18.53
CA THR A 2 6.46 -7.45 18.51
C THR A 2 7.48 -8.41 17.91
N PHE A 3 8.62 -7.87 17.49
CA PHE A 3 9.72 -8.68 16.96
C PHE A 3 10.19 -9.73 18.00
N GLU A 4 10.38 -9.32 19.25
CA GLU A 4 10.86 -10.19 20.32
C GLU A 4 9.89 -11.34 20.61
N ASP A 5 8.57 -11.04 20.66
CA ASP A 5 7.56 -12.07 20.91
C ASP A 5 7.57 -13.13 19.82
N VAL A 6 7.66 -12.68 18.53
CA VAL A 6 7.71 -13.60 17.40
C VAL A 6 8.97 -14.45 17.41
N MET A 7 10.15 -13.85 17.65
CA MET A 7 11.41 -14.61 17.74
C MET A 7 11.38 -15.61 18.89
N ASN A 8 10.87 -15.25 20.06
CA ASN A 8 10.72 -16.17 21.19
C ASN A 8 9.81 -17.36 20.85
N ILE A 9 8.73 -17.14 20.10
CA ILE A 9 7.85 -18.22 19.64
C ILE A 9 8.56 -19.10 18.61
N ILE A 10 9.29 -18.51 17.65
CA ILE A 10 10.06 -19.26 16.66
C ILE A 10 11.12 -20.15 17.35
N ASP A 11 11.84 -19.61 18.32
CA ASP A 11 12.86 -20.34 19.07
C ASP A 11 12.26 -21.49 19.91
N PHE A 12 11.05 -21.27 20.44
CA PHE A 12 10.35 -22.28 21.26
C PHE A 12 9.72 -23.39 20.41
N GLU A 13 8.98 -23.00 19.35
CA GLU A 13 8.22 -23.94 18.51
C GLU A 13 9.08 -24.59 17.40
N ASN A 14 10.21 -23.96 17.06
CA ASN A 14 11.11 -24.39 15.98
C ASN A 14 10.37 -24.78 14.67
N PRO A 15 9.59 -23.86 14.10
CA PRO A 15 8.77 -24.16 12.92
C PRO A 15 9.63 -24.34 11.66
N ASP A 16 9.16 -25.16 10.72
CA ASP A 16 9.78 -25.32 9.41
C ASP A 16 9.69 -24.04 8.55
N GLY A 17 8.72 -23.19 8.82
CA GLY A 17 8.54 -21.93 8.10
C GLY A 17 7.56 -20.97 8.76
N VAL A 18 7.72 -19.68 8.46
CA VAL A 18 6.90 -18.58 8.99
C VAL A 18 6.27 -17.81 7.83
N LEU A 19 4.95 -17.79 7.77
CA LEU A 19 4.19 -16.97 6.82
C LEU A 19 3.83 -15.63 7.47
N VAL A 20 4.21 -14.53 6.83
CA VAL A 20 3.99 -13.17 7.34
C VAL A 20 2.83 -12.45 6.66
N GLN A 21 2.30 -12.96 5.55
CA GLN A 21 1.31 -12.25 4.72
C GLN A 21 -0.11 -12.24 5.30
N PHE A 22 -0.47 -13.24 6.11
CA PHE A 22 -1.85 -13.43 6.59
C PHE A 22 -2.20 -12.69 7.88
N GLY A 23 -1.32 -11.84 8.38
CA GLY A 23 -1.50 -11.09 9.62
C GLY A 23 -1.74 -9.59 9.44
N GLY A 24 -2.05 -9.14 8.22
CA GLY A 24 -2.17 -7.72 7.89
C GLY A 24 -0.82 -6.98 7.96
N GLN A 25 -0.87 -5.67 8.16
CA GLN A 25 0.32 -4.81 8.10
C GLN A 25 1.35 -5.03 9.23
N THR A 26 0.94 -5.55 10.38
CA THR A 26 1.84 -5.71 11.53
C THR A 26 2.99 -6.68 11.27
N PRO A 27 2.75 -7.94 10.85
CA PRO A 27 3.84 -8.84 10.51
C PRO A 27 4.63 -8.41 9.26
N LEU A 28 4.00 -7.77 8.28
CA LEU A 28 4.72 -7.25 7.11
C LEU A 28 5.79 -6.24 7.50
N LYS A 29 5.50 -5.32 8.43
CA LYS A 29 6.45 -4.30 8.91
C LYS A 29 7.68 -4.87 9.61
N ILE A 30 7.57 -6.02 10.25
CA ILE A 30 8.67 -6.67 10.96
C ILE A 30 9.35 -7.77 10.13
N SER A 31 8.84 -8.09 8.94
CA SER A 31 9.31 -9.21 8.11
C SER A 31 10.81 -9.16 7.80
N ASN A 32 11.34 -8.00 7.44
CA ASN A 32 12.77 -7.79 7.21
C ASN A 32 13.61 -8.01 8.48
N MET A 33 13.11 -7.55 9.63
CA MET A 33 13.81 -7.77 10.92
C MET A 33 13.86 -9.25 11.28
N LEU A 34 12.74 -9.96 11.09
CA LEU A 34 12.65 -11.41 11.32
C LEU A 34 13.59 -12.18 10.41
N ALA A 35 13.61 -11.88 9.11
CA ALA A 35 14.51 -12.52 8.16
C ALA A 35 16.00 -12.28 8.49
N ASN A 36 16.35 -11.03 8.85
CA ASN A 36 17.72 -10.68 9.26
C ASN A 36 18.17 -11.38 10.55
N ALA A 37 17.22 -11.72 11.42
CA ALA A 37 17.47 -12.50 12.63
C ALA A 37 17.50 -14.02 12.39
N GLY A 38 17.30 -14.48 11.15
CA GLY A 38 17.35 -15.89 10.77
C GLY A 38 16.04 -16.64 10.84
N ALA A 39 14.91 -15.95 11.01
CA ALA A 39 13.59 -16.58 10.93
C ALA A 39 13.38 -17.22 9.54
N PRO A 40 12.86 -18.47 9.47
CA PRO A 40 12.66 -19.18 8.21
C PRO A 40 11.41 -18.67 7.47
N ILE A 41 11.48 -17.46 6.92
CA ILE A 41 10.35 -16.88 6.18
C ILE A 41 10.09 -17.64 4.90
N ILE A 42 8.84 -18.10 4.73
CA ILE A 42 8.36 -18.78 3.53
C ILE A 42 7.23 -17.99 2.86
N GLY A 43 6.88 -18.35 1.63
CA GLY A 43 5.97 -17.58 0.79
C GLY A 43 6.68 -16.40 0.12
N THR A 44 6.02 -15.24 0.04
CA THR A 44 6.65 -14.04 -0.54
C THR A 44 7.84 -13.58 0.32
N SER A 45 9.00 -13.41 -0.31
CA SER A 45 10.21 -12.98 0.40
C SER A 45 10.04 -11.55 0.99
N PRO A 46 10.68 -11.24 2.12
CA PRO A 46 10.63 -9.89 2.71
C PRO A 46 11.10 -8.80 1.74
N VAL A 47 12.04 -9.10 0.85
CA VAL A 47 12.48 -8.18 -0.20
C VAL A 47 11.35 -7.87 -1.20
N ASN A 48 10.61 -8.89 -1.62
CA ASN A 48 9.50 -8.70 -2.54
C ASN A 48 8.29 -8.04 -1.86
N ILE A 49 8.08 -8.30 -0.56
CA ILE A 49 7.08 -7.58 0.26
C ILE A 49 7.44 -6.09 0.29
N ASP A 50 8.68 -5.74 0.59
CA ASP A 50 9.15 -4.35 0.61
C ASP A 50 8.97 -3.65 -0.76
N VAL A 51 9.24 -4.36 -1.83
CA VAL A 51 9.02 -3.83 -3.19
C VAL A 51 7.53 -3.61 -3.48
N ALA A 52 6.65 -4.52 -3.05
CA ALA A 52 5.22 -4.39 -3.26
C ALA A 52 4.59 -3.26 -2.41
N GLU A 53 5.09 -3.06 -1.20
CA GLU A 53 4.64 -2.00 -0.28
C GLU A 53 5.17 -0.61 -0.67
N ASP A 54 6.33 -0.54 -1.32
CA ASP A 54 6.95 0.70 -1.76
C ASP A 54 6.40 1.11 -3.14
N ARG A 55 5.64 2.20 -3.16
CA ARG A 55 4.94 2.65 -4.36
C ARG A 55 5.88 3.01 -5.51
N GLU A 56 7.04 3.59 -5.20
CA GLU A 56 8.02 3.95 -6.22
C GLU A 56 8.68 2.70 -6.82
N LYS A 57 9.06 1.73 -5.98
CA LYS A 57 9.63 0.47 -6.43
C LYS A 57 8.61 -0.34 -7.23
N PHE A 58 7.38 -0.43 -6.74
CA PHE A 58 6.30 -1.14 -7.44
C PHE A 58 5.93 -0.46 -8.75
N GLY A 59 5.84 0.87 -8.80
CA GLY A 59 5.62 1.62 -10.03
C GLY A 59 6.69 1.37 -11.11
N LYS A 60 7.95 1.21 -10.70
CA LYS A 60 9.04 0.82 -11.63
C LYS A 60 8.83 -0.58 -12.24
N ILE A 61 8.29 -1.53 -11.44
CA ILE A 61 7.94 -2.87 -11.94
C ILE A 61 6.79 -2.79 -12.94
N LEU A 62 5.72 -2.07 -12.60
CA LEU A 62 4.57 -1.90 -13.50
C LEU A 62 5.00 -1.28 -14.82
N ASN A 63 5.81 -0.23 -14.80
CA ASN A 63 6.36 0.39 -16.00
C ASN A 63 7.23 -0.57 -16.83
N LYS A 64 8.07 -1.39 -16.16
CA LYS A 64 8.90 -2.39 -16.86
C LYS A 64 8.06 -3.47 -17.54
N LEU A 65 6.91 -3.80 -16.97
CA LEU A 65 5.98 -4.80 -17.49
C LEU A 65 4.93 -4.21 -18.45
N ASP A 66 5.00 -2.90 -18.72
CA ASP A 66 4.00 -2.18 -19.53
C ASP A 66 2.56 -2.32 -18.98
N ILE A 67 2.45 -2.37 -17.65
CA ILE A 67 1.16 -2.43 -16.96
C ILE A 67 0.76 -1.01 -16.56
N LEU A 68 -0.45 -0.62 -16.99
CA LEU A 68 -1.01 0.69 -16.65
C LEU A 68 -1.24 0.82 -15.15
N CYS A 69 -0.89 1.97 -14.61
CA CYS A 69 -1.24 2.36 -13.23
C CYS A 69 -1.68 3.82 -13.21
N PRO A 70 -2.52 4.22 -12.25
CA PRO A 70 -2.89 5.62 -12.08
C PRO A 70 -1.64 6.48 -11.88
N THR A 71 -1.64 7.67 -12.48
CA THR A 71 -0.56 8.64 -12.28
C THR A 71 -0.53 9.06 -10.81
N TYR A 72 0.66 9.15 -10.24
CA TYR A 72 0.82 9.51 -8.83
C TYR A 72 2.06 10.40 -8.62
N GLY A 73 2.08 11.06 -7.49
CA GLY A 73 3.25 11.81 -7.04
C GLY A 73 3.25 12.00 -5.52
N THR A 74 4.38 12.41 -4.98
CA THR A 74 4.57 12.59 -3.54
C THR A 74 5.19 13.96 -3.28
N GLY A 75 4.51 14.79 -2.49
CA GLY A 75 4.97 16.12 -2.12
C GLY A 75 5.17 16.26 -0.60
N ARG A 76 6.09 17.13 -0.21
CA ARG A 76 6.41 17.43 1.18
C ARG A 76 6.03 18.87 1.59
N SER A 77 5.72 19.72 0.62
CA SER A 77 5.19 21.06 0.84
C SER A 77 3.84 21.23 0.15
N LEU A 78 3.12 22.29 0.53
CA LEU A 78 1.86 22.65 -0.10
C LEU A 78 2.05 22.89 -1.60
N GLU A 79 3.11 23.63 -1.95
CA GLU A 79 3.42 23.99 -3.33
C GLU A 79 3.69 22.75 -4.18
N GLU A 80 4.52 21.83 -3.69
CA GLU A 80 4.81 20.56 -4.38
C GLU A 80 3.55 19.71 -4.58
N VAL A 81 2.71 19.62 -3.57
CA VAL A 81 1.47 18.81 -3.63
C VAL A 81 0.48 19.40 -4.62
N VAL A 82 0.33 20.72 -4.65
CA VAL A 82 -0.54 21.42 -5.62
C VAL A 82 0.00 21.25 -7.04
N GLU A 83 1.30 21.42 -7.26
CA GLU A 83 1.92 21.25 -8.58
C GLU A 83 1.72 19.81 -9.11
N ILE A 84 1.90 18.81 -8.24
CA ILE A 84 1.65 17.40 -8.59
C ILE A 84 0.18 17.18 -8.97
N ALA A 85 -0.75 17.70 -8.18
CA ALA A 85 -2.17 17.56 -8.46
C ALA A 85 -2.61 18.24 -9.75
N ASP A 86 -2.03 19.40 -10.05
CA ASP A 86 -2.31 20.13 -11.30
C ASP A 86 -1.77 19.37 -12.53
N VAL A 87 -0.63 18.69 -12.40
CA VAL A 87 -0.07 17.83 -13.46
C VAL A 87 -0.92 16.58 -13.67
N ILE A 88 -1.37 15.95 -12.58
CA ILE A 88 -2.22 14.73 -12.63
C ILE A 88 -3.61 15.06 -13.19
N GLY A 89 -4.17 16.20 -12.79
CA GLY A 89 -5.55 16.60 -13.06
C GLY A 89 -6.52 16.06 -12.01
N TYR A 90 -7.54 16.88 -11.67
CA TYR A 90 -8.57 16.50 -10.71
C TYR A 90 -9.65 15.61 -11.38
N PRO A 91 -10.30 14.70 -10.64
CA PRO A 91 -10.14 14.46 -9.20
C PRO A 91 -8.88 13.67 -8.86
N VAL A 92 -8.34 13.94 -7.68
CA VAL A 92 -7.20 13.22 -7.11
C VAL A 92 -7.54 12.65 -5.74
N LEU A 93 -6.89 11.54 -5.38
CA LEU A 93 -6.92 10.96 -4.05
C LEU A 93 -5.70 11.46 -3.26
N ALA A 94 -5.94 12.21 -2.19
CA ALA A 94 -4.91 12.70 -1.31
C ALA A 94 -4.84 11.86 -0.03
N ARG A 95 -3.64 11.42 0.35
CA ARG A 95 -3.42 10.63 1.58
C ARG A 95 -2.03 10.86 2.16
N PRO A 96 -1.88 10.83 3.50
CA PRO A 96 -0.57 10.82 4.13
C PRO A 96 0.15 9.48 3.87
N SER A 97 1.46 9.50 3.64
CA SER A 97 2.24 8.29 3.29
C SER A 97 2.31 7.23 4.38
N TYR A 98 1.97 7.55 5.64
CA TYR A 98 2.14 6.65 6.78
C TYR A 98 0.89 6.45 7.65
N VAL A 99 -0.29 6.76 7.14
CA VAL A 99 -1.54 6.53 7.88
C VAL A 99 -2.17 5.21 7.45
N LEU A 100 -2.40 4.33 8.43
CA LEU A 100 -3.05 3.04 8.26
C LEU A 100 -4.57 3.19 8.26
N GLY A 101 -5.24 2.44 7.38
CA GLY A 101 -6.67 2.19 7.46
C GLY A 101 -7.56 3.33 6.99
N GLY A 102 -7.23 4.00 5.87
CA GLY A 102 -8.14 4.98 5.22
C GLY A 102 -8.45 6.24 6.02
N ARG A 103 -7.94 6.38 7.23
CA ARG A 103 -8.07 7.61 8.00
C ARG A 103 -7.27 8.72 7.33
N ALA A 104 -7.89 9.87 7.16
CA ALA A 104 -7.33 11.04 6.50
C ALA A 104 -7.04 10.86 4.99
N MET A 105 -7.67 9.92 4.31
CA MET A 105 -7.70 9.82 2.86
C MET A 105 -8.94 10.56 2.33
N GLU A 106 -8.78 11.40 1.30
CA GLU A 106 -9.87 12.20 0.75
C GLU A 106 -9.78 12.30 -0.77
N ILE A 107 -10.92 12.17 -1.44
CA ILE A 107 -11.05 12.45 -2.87
C ILE A 107 -11.25 13.97 -3.01
N VAL A 108 -10.39 14.59 -3.80
CA VAL A 108 -10.29 16.03 -3.94
C VAL A 108 -10.59 16.41 -5.39
N TYR A 109 -11.57 17.27 -5.58
CA TYR A 109 -12.06 17.68 -6.90
C TYR A 109 -11.54 19.05 -7.37
N SER A 110 -10.81 19.75 -6.53
CA SER A 110 -10.26 21.08 -6.88
C SER A 110 -9.06 21.44 -6.01
N GLN A 111 -8.26 22.37 -6.51
CA GLN A 111 -7.11 22.92 -5.78
C GLN A 111 -7.50 23.51 -4.41
N ASN A 112 -8.63 24.19 -4.31
CA ASN A 112 -9.08 24.76 -3.04
C ASN A 112 -9.37 23.67 -2.01
N GLN A 113 -10.04 22.58 -2.40
CA GLN A 113 -10.28 21.44 -1.53
C GLN A 113 -8.96 20.77 -1.10
N LEU A 114 -7.97 20.70 -2.00
CA LEU A 114 -6.65 20.17 -1.67
C LEU A 114 -5.94 21.01 -0.62
N ILE A 115 -5.97 22.33 -0.76
CA ILE A 115 -5.41 23.28 0.22
C ILE A 115 -6.08 23.10 1.59
N ASP A 116 -7.42 23.03 1.62
CA ASP A 116 -8.18 22.81 2.84
C ASP A 116 -7.88 21.45 3.47
N TYR A 117 -7.73 20.39 2.66
CA TYR A 117 -7.32 19.07 3.12
C TYR A 117 -5.95 19.10 3.80
N ILE A 118 -4.96 19.72 3.16
CA ILE A 118 -3.59 19.82 3.69
C ILE A 118 -3.59 20.58 5.02
N ALA A 119 -4.32 21.72 5.09
CA ALA A 119 -4.44 22.51 6.31
C ALA A 119 -5.01 21.71 7.49
N ARG A 120 -6.05 20.89 7.24
CA ARG A 120 -6.66 20.02 8.26
C ARG A 120 -5.80 18.82 8.63
N SER A 121 -4.99 18.35 7.70
CA SER A 121 -4.13 17.17 7.87
C SER A 121 -2.75 17.51 8.45
N ALA A 122 -2.42 18.78 8.64
CA ALA A 122 -1.10 19.24 9.07
C ALA A 122 -0.61 18.60 10.40
N ASP A 123 -1.53 18.35 11.34
CA ASP A 123 -1.22 17.68 12.61
C ASP A 123 -0.96 16.17 12.45
N VAL A 124 -1.56 15.54 11.43
CA VAL A 124 -1.43 14.10 11.16
C VAL A 124 -0.19 13.83 10.32
N THR A 125 0.14 14.74 9.42
CA THR A 125 1.26 14.58 8.48
C THR A 125 2.62 14.89 9.10
N LYS A 126 2.72 15.81 10.06
CA LYS A 126 3.94 16.21 10.82
C LYS A 126 5.27 15.95 10.10
N GLY A 127 5.41 16.49 8.87
CA GLY A 127 6.62 16.34 8.05
C GLY A 127 6.69 15.04 7.24
N HIS A 128 5.67 14.21 7.25
CA HIS A 128 5.55 13.09 6.34
C HIS A 128 5.04 13.55 4.97
N PRO A 129 5.49 12.91 3.89
CA PRO A 129 5.03 13.27 2.55
C PRO A 129 3.53 12.95 2.38
N ILE A 130 2.88 13.75 1.55
CA ILE A 130 1.50 13.52 1.08
C ILE A 130 1.59 12.86 -0.28
N LEU A 131 0.88 11.77 -0.43
CA LEU A 131 0.74 11.04 -1.68
C LEU A 131 -0.52 11.55 -2.39
N ILE A 132 -0.38 11.86 -3.67
CA ILE A 132 -1.44 12.26 -4.57
C ILE A 132 -1.54 11.24 -5.68
N ASP A 133 -2.69 10.62 -5.80
CA ASP A 133 -2.99 9.64 -6.83
C ASP A 133 -4.10 10.16 -7.73
N GLN A 134 -4.03 9.86 -9.03
CA GLN A 134 -5.16 10.02 -9.94
C GLN A 134 -6.34 9.18 -9.41
N PHE A 135 -7.49 9.81 -9.20
CA PHE A 135 -8.70 9.08 -8.86
C PHE A 135 -9.43 8.64 -10.13
N LEU A 136 -9.76 7.37 -10.20
CA LEU A 136 -10.49 6.80 -11.32
C LEU A 136 -11.98 6.76 -10.96
N GLU A 137 -12.78 7.64 -11.58
CA GLU A 137 -14.23 7.62 -11.45
C GLU A 137 -14.82 6.51 -12.34
N ASP A 138 -15.99 6.02 -11.98
CA ASP A 138 -16.73 4.99 -12.74
C ASP A 138 -15.91 3.71 -13.01
N ALA A 139 -15.01 3.36 -12.11
CA ALA A 139 -14.17 2.18 -12.22
C ALA A 139 -14.76 1.00 -11.44
N PHE A 140 -14.58 -0.21 -11.98
CA PHE A 140 -14.83 -1.46 -11.25
C PHE A 140 -13.55 -1.93 -10.57
N GLU A 141 -13.66 -2.33 -9.32
CA GLU A 141 -12.55 -2.87 -8.53
C GLU A 141 -12.60 -4.40 -8.50
N PHE A 142 -11.45 -5.01 -8.70
CA PHE A 142 -11.30 -6.46 -8.66
C PHE A 142 -10.10 -6.81 -7.79
N ASP A 143 -10.32 -7.73 -6.84
CA ASP A 143 -9.24 -8.41 -6.14
C ASP A 143 -8.93 -9.75 -6.81
N VAL A 144 -7.66 -10.07 -6.90
CA VAL A 144 -7.20 -11.34 -7.48
C VAL A 144 -6.28 -12.04 -6.49
N ASP A 145 -6.72 -13.21 -6.00
CA ASP A 145 -5.89 -14.08 -5.19
C ASP A 145 -5.09 -15.02 -6.08
N ALA A 146 -3.79 -14.99 -5.94
CA ALA A 146 -2.87 -15.78 -6.73
C ALA A 146 -1.79 -16.46 -5.87
N LEU A 147 -1.41 -17.67 -6.26
CA LEU A 147 -0.32 -18.42 -5.67
C LEU A 147 0.73 -18.70 -6.74
N GLY A 148 1.99 -18.32 -6.45
CA GLY A 148 3.13 -18.61 -7.32
C GLY A 148 4.11 -19.56 -6.65
N ASP A 149 4.69 -20.48 -7.42
CA ASP A 149 5.76 -21.37 -6.98
C ASP A 149 7.15 -20.94 -7.46
N GLY A 150 7.22 -19.84 -8.20
CA GLY A 150 8.42 -19.27 -8.79
C GLY A 150 8.58 -19.55 -10.29
N GLU A 151 7.82 -20.49 -10.85
CA GLU A 151 7.76 -20.80 -12.28
C GLU A 151 6.36 -20.52 -12.83
N ASP A 152 5.33 -21.02 -12.16
CA ASP A 152 3.93 -20.88 -12.56
C ASP A 152 3.13 -20.05 -11.54
N VAL A 153 2.01 -19.49 -12.00
CA VAL A 153 1.03 -18.76 -11.17
C VAL A 153 -0.34 -19.40 -11.31
N TYR A 154 -0.91 -19.76 -10.17
CA TYR A 154 -2.29 -20.25 -10.08
C TYR A 154 -3.20 -19.13 -9.55
N ILE A 155 -4.24 -18.79 -10.31
CA ILE A 155 -5.28 -17.86 -9.88
C ILE A 155 -6.31 -18.64 -9.07
N GLY A 156 -6.37 -18.36 -7.77
CA GLY A 156 -7.26 -19.03 -6.84
C GLY A 156 -8.68 -18.47 -6.89
N ALA A 157 -8.81 -17.15 -6.91
CA ALA A 157 -10.07 -16.43 -6.97
C ALA A 157 -9.94 -15.07 -7.64
N ILE A 158 -11.04 -14.60 -8.22
CA ILE A 158 -11.22 -13.22 -8.68
C ILE A 158 -12.52 -12.73 -8.07
N MET A 159 -12.46 -11.66 -7.29
CA MET A 159 -13.61 -11.03 -6.66
C MET A 159 -13.82 -9.64 -7.28
N GLN A 160 -15.00 -9.41 -7.83
CA GLN A 160 -15.43 -8.06 -8.19
C GLN A 160 -16.12 -7.44 -6.98
N HIS A 161 -15.73 -6.24 -6.61
CA HIS A 161 -16.36 -5.50 -5.52
C HIS A 161 -17.77 -5.06 -5.92
N ILE A 162 -18.71 -5.15 -4.96
CA ILE A 162 -20.06 -4.60 -5.09
C ILE A 162 -20.01 -3.09 -4.85
N GLU A 163 -19.12 -2.64 -3.98
CA GLU A 163 -18.91 -1.25 -3.66
C GLU A 163 -18.23 -0.50 -4.82
N GLU A 164 -18.41 0.81 -4.82
CA GLU A 164 -17.71 1.69 -5.77
C GLU A 164 -16.20 1.69 -5.50
N ALA A 165 -15.41 1.77 -6.56
CA ALA A 165 -13.97 1.80 -6.48
C ALA A 165 -13.47 2.95 -5.56
N GLY A 166 -12.46 2.64 -4.73
CA GLY A 166 -11.90 3.57 -3.75
C GLY A 166 -12.55 3.52 -2.37
N ILE A 167 -13.59 2.71 -2.19
CA ILE A 167 -14.10 2.32 -0.87
C ILE A 167 -13.27 1.14 -0.38
N HIS A 168 -13.05 1.04 0.92
CA HIS A 168 -12.07 0.12 1.51
C HIS A 168 -12.19 -1.33 1.11
N SER A 169 -11.09 -1.90 0.62
CA SER A 169 -10.98 -3.32 0.28
C SER A 169 -11.15 -4.27 1.47
N GLY A 170 -10.82 -3.85 2.69
CA GLY A 170 -10.92 -4.72 3.88
C GLY A 170 -12.35 -5.03 4.34
N ASP A 171 -13.31 -4.22 3.93
CA ASP A 171 -14.72 -4.34 4.29
C ASP A 171 -15.61 -4.62 3.06
N SER A 172 -14.98 -4.83 1.90
CA SER A 172 -15.67 -5.05 0.62
C SER A 172 -16.17 -6.49 0.48
N ALA A 173 -17.25 -6.66 -0.24
CA ALA A 173 -17.88 -7.96 -0.54
C ALA A 173 -18.09 -8.14 -2.05
#